data_a79300656d44d0e9e3f73716d13cfa6d
#
_entry.id   a79300656d44d0e9e3f73716d13cfa6d
#
_cell.length_a   1.000
_cell.length_b   1.000
_cell.length_c   1.000
_cell.angle_alpha   90.00
_cell.angle_beta   90.00
_cell.angle_gamma   90.00
#
_symmetry.space_group_name_H-M   'P 1'
#
loop_
_entity.id
_entity.type
_entity.pdbx_description
1 polymer ?
#
loop_
_entity_poly.entity_id
_entity_poly.type
_entity_poly.pdbx_seq_one_letter_code
_entity_poly.pdbx_strand_id
1 'polypeptide(L)'
;TRNNPENSQENPVANVYYEIDVDRSAIAERKVAILGYGSQGHAHALNLKESGIDVCVGLRDGSSSAAKAAEAGLEVRSLSDASAWADVIMILLPDTDQAAVYEEYIAPNLSAGDALAFAHGFNIRFDLIDPPADVDVIMIAPKGPGHLVRRTYEEGGGVPCLIAVEQDPTGGAKALALA
;
A
#
# COMPACT_ATOMS: atom_id res chain seq x y z
N THR A 1 5.33 -54.31 -7.64
CA THR A 1 4.73 -53.16 -8.35
C THR A 1 3.95 -52.33 -7.35
N ARG A 2 4.55 -51.28 -6.84
CA ARG A 2 3.91 -50.31 -5.96
C ARG A 2 3.47 -49.14 -6.84
N ASN A 3 2.17 -48.99 -7.01
CA ASN A 3 1.57 -47.80 -7.59
C ASN A 3 1.71 -46.66 -6.57
N ASN A 4 2.49 -45.67 -6.91
CA ASN A 4 2.58 -44.41 -6.20
C ASN A 4 1.49 -43.51 -6.81
N PRO A 5 0.48 -43.04 -6.08
CA PRO A 5 -0.44 -42.03 -6.60
C PRO A 5 0.35 -40.71 -6.67
N GLU A 6 0.60 -40.25 -7.87
CA GLU A 6 1.16 -38.94 -8.14
C GLU A 6 0.34 -37.89 -7.44
N ASN A 7 0.98 -37.23 -6.48
CA ASN A 7 0.47 -36.05 -5.81
C ASN A 7 0.58 -34.89 -6.79
N SER A 8 -0.39 -34.75 -7.67
CA SER A 8 -0.55 -33.57 -8.49
C SER A 8 -1.01 -32.42 -7.59
N GLN A 9 -0.06 -31.81 -6.89
CA GLN A 9 -0.25 -30.45 -6.38
C GLN A 9 -0.37 -29.55 -7.61
N GLU A 10 -1.60 -29.27 -8.02
CA GLU A 10 -1.86 -28.16 -8.92
C GLU A 10 -1.30 -26.92 -8.21
N ASN A 11 -0.18 -26.41 -8.70
CA ASN A 11 0.30 -25.10 -8.27
C ASN A 11 -0.83 -24.10 -8.58
N PRO A 12 -1.36 -23.38 -7.58
CA PRO A 12 -2.41 -22.42 -7.85
C PRO A 12 -1.86 -21.40 -8.85
N VAL A 13 -2.45 -21.38 -10.04
CA VAL A 13 -2.13 -20.38 -11.06
C VAL A 13 -2.56 -19.04 -10.49
N ALA A 14 -1.64 -18.06 -10.45
CA ALA A 14 -1.98 -16.73 -9.98
C ALA A 14 -3.07 -16.12 -10.87
N ASN A 15 -4.10 -15.54 -10.25
CA ASN A 15 -5.11 -14.79 -10.99
C ASN A 15 -4.46 -13.53 -11.58
N VAL A 16 -4.78 -13.22 -12.83
CA VAL A 16 -4.34 -12.00 -13.52
C VAL A 16 -5.54 -11.09 -13.67
N TYR A 17 -5.39 -9.85 -13.23
CA TYR A 17 -6.43 -8.82 -13.30
C TYR A 17 -6.00 -7.72 -14.26
N TYR A 18 -6.97 -7.12 -14.93
CA TYR A 18 -6.80 -6.01 -15.85
C TYR A 18 -7.70 -4.84 -15.45
N GLU A 19 -7.55 -3.71 -16.09
CA GLU A 19 -8.33 -2.49 -15.78
C GLU A 19 -9.84 -2.72 -15.78
N ILE A 20 -10.35 -3.63 -16.61
CA ILE A 20 -11.79 -3.97 -16.67
C ILE A 20 -12.28 -4.68 -15.40
N ASP A 21 -11.38 -5.28 -14.64
CA ASP A 21 -11.68 -6.00 -13.38
C ASP A 21 -11.65 -5.07 -12.16
N VAL A 22 -11.28 -3.79 -12.36
CA VAL A 22 -11.07 -2.81 -11.29
C VAL A 22 -12.30 -1.98 -11.06
N ASP A 23 -12.81 -1.98 -9.81
CA ASP A 23 -13.80 -1.03 -9.36
C ASP A 23 -13.13 0.15 -8.64
N ARG A 24 -12.94 1.25 -9.35
CA ARG A 24 -12.30 2.45 -8.80
C ARG A 24 -13.09 3.10 -7.67
N SER A 25 -14.38 2.77 -7.50
CA SER A 25 -15.18 3.29 -6.39
C SER A 25 -14.68 2.81 -5.02
N ALA A 26 -13.97 1.69 -4.97
CA ALA A 26 -13.41 1.15 -3.74
C ALA A 26 -12.39 2.10 -3.06
N ILE A 27 -11.74 3.00 -3.84
CA ILE A 27 -10.76 3.97 -3.31
C ILE A 27 -11.21 5.42 -3.47
N ALA A 28 -12.19 5.71 -4.34
CA ALA A 28 -12.51 7.08 -4.79
C ALA A 28 -12.84 8.07 -3.66
N GLU A 29 -13.47 7.62 -2.58
CA GLU A 29 -13.84 8.44 -1.43
C GLU A 29 -12.93 8.21 -0.21
N ARG A 30 -11.87 7.41 -0.36
CA ARG A 30 -10.92 7.10 0.72
C ARG A 30 -9.81 8.14 0.78
N LYS A 31 -9.40 8.47 2.00
CA LYS A 31 -8.22 9.28 2.28
C LYS A 31 -7.00 8.38 2.39
N VAL A 32 -5.98 8.63 1.58
CA VAL A 32 -4.79 7.80 1.50
C VAL A 32 -3.58 8.52 2.07
N ALA A 33 -2.94 7.96 3.08
CA ALA A 33 -1.64 8.43 3.57
C ALA A 33 -0.51 7.58 3.00
N ILE A 34 0.46 8.21 2.36
CA ILE A 34 1.70 7.58 1.92
C ILE A 34 2.79 7.89 2.96
N LEU A 35 3.16 6.89 3.76
CA LEU A 35 4.21 7.06 4.76
C LEU A 35 5.59 6.79 4.16
N GLY A 36 6.37 7.87 4.00
CA GLY A 36 7.65 7.89 3.31
C GLY A 36 7.56 8.46 1.89
N TYR A 37 8.61 9.17 1.48
CA TYR A 37 8.69 9.82 0.17
C TYR A 37 10.02 9.50 -0.53
N GLY A 38 10.33 8.20 -0.54
CA GLY A 38 11.41 7.62 -1.34
C GLY A 38 10.97 7.35 -2.77
N SER A 39 11.66 6.45 -3.46
CA SER A 39 11.38 6.11 -4.86
C SER A 39 9.94 5.66 -5.11
N GLN A 40 9.41 4.75 -4.29
CA GLN A 40 8.02 4.30 -4.42
C GLN A 40 7.03 5.35 -3.90
N GLY A 41 7.29 5.96 -2.73
CA GLY A 41 6.38 6.94 -2.14
C GLY A 41 6.11 8.14 -3.04
N HIS A 42 7.14 8.66 -3.72
CA HIS A 42 6.99 9.69 -4.73
C HIS A 42 6.03 9.26 -5.86
N ALA A 43 6.25 8.06 -6.43
CA ALA A 43 5.44 7.59 -7.55
C ALA A 43 3.98 7.34 -7.13
N HIS A 44 3.76 6.63 -6.02
CA HIS A 44 2.41 6.33 -5.53
C HIS A 44 1.63 7.60 -5.19
N ALA A 45 2.25 8.54 -4.45
CA ALA A 45 1.57 9.76 -4.05
C ALA A 45 1.15 10.62 -5.25
N LEU A 46 2.01 10.78 -6.25
CA LEU A 46 1.68 11.57 -7.44
C LEU A 46 0.65 10.87 -8.33
N ASN A 47 0.76 9.56 -8.53
CA ASN A 47 -0.19 8.81 -9.33
C ASN A 47 -1.60 8.86 -8.71
N LEU A 48 -1.71 8.67 -7.39
CA LEU A 48 -2.98 8.79 -6.66
C LEU A 48 -3.57 10.19 -6.78
N LYS A 49 -2.76 11.24 -6.56
CA LYS A 49 -3.19 12.63 -6.69
C LYS A 49 -3.74 12.95 -8.08
N GLU A 50 -3.00 12.54 -9.12
CA GLU A 50 -3.41 12.78 -10.51
C GLU A 50 -4.62 11.92 -10.92
N SER A 51 -4.85 10.80 -10.23
CA SER A 51 -6.06 9.98 -10.36
C SER A 51 -7.26 10.55 -9.59
N GLY A 52 -7.10 11.69 -8.90
CA GLY A 52 -8.18 12.38 -8.18
C GLY A 52 -8.45 11.85 -6.78
N ILE A 53 -7.53 11.06 -6.21
CA ILE A 53 -7.64 10.53 -4.84
C ILE A 53 -7.14 11.58 -3.83
N ASP A 54 -7.82 11.69 -2.69
CA ASP A 54 -7.39 12.52 -1.57
C ASP A 54 -6.18 11.88 -0.90
N VAL A 55 -5.00 12.47 -1.08
CA VAL A 55 -3.73 11.89 -0.66
C VAL A 55 -2.86 12.88 0.10
N CYS A 56 -2.24 12.41 1.18
CA CYS A 56 -1.19 13.13 1.88
C CYS A 56 0.09 12.28 1.99
N VAL A 57 1.20 12.93 2.31
CA VAL A 57 2.48 12.27 2.59
C VAL A 57 2.82 12.45 4.06
N GLY A 58 2.98 11.33 4.77
CA GLY A 58 3.41 11.29 6.16
C GLY A 58 4.93 11.18 6.27
N LEU A 59 5.57 12.12 6.95
CA LEU A 59 7.02 12.16 7.11
C LEU A 59 7.42 12.44 8.57
N ARG A 60 8.62 12.00 8.93
CA ARG A 60 9.25 12.38 10.21
C ARG A 60 9.60 13.86 10.19
N ASP A 61 9.55 14.49 11.35
CA ASP A 61 9.98 15.88 11.51
C ASP A 61 11.41 16.08 11.01
N GLY A 62 11.64 17.16 10.27
CA GLY A 62 12.92 17.47 9.67
C GLY A 62 13.33 16.61 8.47
N SER A 63 12.41 15.82 7.92
CA SER A 63 12.68 15.03 6.71
C SER A 63 13.08 15.91 5.53
N SER A 64 14.23 15.61 4.90
CA SER A 64 14.69 16.29 3.69
C SER A 64 13.77 16.13 2.48
N SER A 65 12.84 15.17 2.55
CA SER A 65 11.86 14.92 1.49
C SER A 65 10.62 15.82 1.58
N ALA A 66 10.41 16.50 2.73
CA ALA A 66 9.22 17.33 2.94
C ALA A 66 9.10 18.47 1.92
N ALA A 67 10.19 19.20 1.67
CA ALA A 67 10.22 20.26 0.67
C ALA A 67 9.89 19.74 -0.74
N LYS A 68 10.44 18.59 -1.13
CA LYS A 68 10.20 17.98 -2.45
C LYS A 68 8.74 17.55 -2.62
N ALA A 69 8.14 16.99 -1.58
CA ALA A 69 6.72 16.59 -1.62
C ALA A 69 5.80 17.82 -1.73
N ALA A 70 6.10 18.88 -0.96
CA ALA A 70 5.36 20.14 -1.00
C ALA A 70 5.50 20.85 -2.36
N GLU A 71 6.71 20.90 -2.95
CA GLU A 71 6.96 21.46 -4.29
C GLU A 71 6.18 20.69 -5.39
N ALA A 72 5.97 19.38 -5.22
CA ALA A 72 5.13 18.57 -6.08
C ALA A 72 3.62 18.78 -5.81
N GLY A 73 3.27 19.71 -4.91
CA GLY A 73 1.91 20.07 -4.56
C GLY A 73 1.20 19.03 -3.69
N LEU A 74 1.91 18.13 -3.01
CA LEU A 74 1.35 17.18 -2.06
C LEU A 74 1.25 17.82 -0.68
N GLU A 75 0.19 17.47 0.05
CA GLU A 75 0.08 17.83 1.47
C GLU A 75 1.06 16.97 2.27
N VAL A 76 1.86 17.61 3.13
CA VAL A 76 2.82 16.93 4.01
C VAL A 76 2.34 17.06 5.45
N ARG A 77 2.26 15.94 6.14
CA ARG A 77 1.86 15.82 7.55
C ARG A 77 2.93 15.11 8.37
N SER A 78 2.85 15.19 9.69
CA SER A 78 3.60 14.28 10.57
C SER A 78 3.12 12.83 10.36
N LEU A 79 3.92 11.85 10.76
CA LEU A 79 3.51 10.42 10.67
C LEU A 79 2.21 10.16 11.45
N SER A 80 2.07 10.74 12.65
CA SER A 80 0.87 10.60 13.48
C SER A 80 -0.36 11.27 12.85
N ASP A 81 -0.22 12.53 12.38
CA ASP A 81 -1.35 13.25 11.79
C ASP A 81 -1.80 12.62 10.46
N ALA A 82 -0.85 12.09 9.68
CA ALA A 82 -1.16 11.38 8.45
C ALA A 82 -1.93 10.08 8.75
N SER A 83 -1.48 9.33 9.76
CA SER A 83 -2.14 8.08 10.18
C SER A 83 -3.54 8.32 10.75
N ALA A 84 -3.72 9.36 11.56
CA ALA A 84 -5.02 9.71 12.13
C ALA A 84 -6.02 10.27 11.11
N TRP A 85 -5.54 10.81 10.00
CA TRP A 85 -6.37 11.40 8.96
C TRP A 85 -6.85 10.38 7.93
N ALA A 86 -6.09 9.31 7.69
CA ALA A 86 -6.27 8.42 6.56
C ALA A 86 -7.19 7.24 6.87
N ASP A 87 -7.95 6.81 5.86
CA ASP A 87 -8.68 5.53 5.86
C ASP A 87 -7.80 4.39 5.29
N VAL A 88 -6.77 4.74 4.50
CA VAL A 88 -5.80 3.80 3.91
C VAL A 88 -4.39 4.31 4.17
N ILE A 89 -3.57 3.51 4.81
CA ILE A 89 -2.19 3.86 5.17
C ILE A 89 -1.23 2.98 4.39
N MET A 90 -0.56 3.53 3.38
CA MET A 90 0.46 2.85 2.58
C MET A 90 1.85 3.09 3.17
N ILE A 91 2.46 2.04 3.71
CA ILE A 91 3.75 2.11 4.40
C ILE A 91 4.88 1.85 3.39
N LEU A 92 5.61 2.91 3.02
CA LEU A 92 6.71 2.88 2.05
C LEU A 92 8.05 3.32 2.68
N LEU A 93 8.18 3.10 3.96
CA LEU A 93 9.41 3.26 4.72
C LEU A 93 10.33 2.03 4.51
N PRO A 94 11.64 2.12 4.81
CA PRO A 94 12.50 0.95 4.86
C PRO A 94 11.96 -0.12 5.81
N ASP A 95 12.03 -1.39 5.43
CA ASP A 95 11.46 -2.51 6.21
C ASP A 95 11.94 -2.53 7.67
N THR A 96 13.20 -2.14 7.90
CA THR A 96 13.81 -2.07 9.25
C THR A 96 13.19 -1.01 10.16
N ASP A 97 12.54 0.00 9.60
CA ASP A 97 11.97 1.13 10.34
C ASP A 97 10.47 0.94 10.57
N GLN A 98 9.82 0.09 9.76
CA GLN A 98 8.35 0.00 9.71
C GLN A 98 7.74 -0.41 11.05
N ALA A 99 8.30 -1.42 11.74
CA ALA A 99 7.74 -1.91 13.00
C ALA A 99 7.73 -0.82 14.08
N ALA A 100 8.85 -0.10 14.27
CA ALA A 100 8.92 0.99 15.24
C ALA A 100 7.98 2.15 14.90
N VAL A 101 7.88 2.51 13.61
CA VAL A 101 6.95 3.55 13.15
C VAL A 101 5.50 3.11 13.32
N TYR A 102 5.21 1.84 13.07
CA TYR A 102 3.88 1.28 13.28
C TYR A 102 3.45 1.41 14.74
N GLU A 103 4.27 0.95 15.68
CA GLU A 103 3.96 1.01 17.10
C GLU A 103 3.79 2.45 17.61
N GLU A 104 4.65 3.37 17.18
CA GLU A 104 4.69 4.72 17.72
C GLU A 104 3.64 5.65 17.09
N TYR A 105 3.41 5.54 15.76
CA TYR A 105 2.63 6.54 15.02
C TYR A 105 1.40 5.99 14.32
N ILE A 106 1.35 4.70 14.00
CA ILE A 106 0.25 4.13 13.21
C ILE A 106 -0.76 3.45 14.12
N ALA A 107 -0.35 2.46 14.88
CA ALA A 107 -1.23 1.65 15.72
C ALA A 107 -2.13 2.47 16.67
N PRO A 108 -1.65 3.55 17.31
CA PRO A 108 -2.51 4.38 18.18
C PRO A 108 -3.61 5.15 17.45
N ASN A 109 -3.50 5.28 16.12
CA ASN A 109 -4.39 6.08 15.28
C ASN A 109 -5.30 5.24 14.37
N LEU A 110 -5.16 3.90 14.37
CA LEU A 110 -5.99 3.01 13.59
C LEU A 110 -7.41 2.93 14.13
N SER A 111 -8.36 2.88 13.23
CA SER A 111 -9.77 2.64 13.50
C SER A 111 -10.27 1.38 12.79
N ALA A 112 -11.33 0.77 13.31
CA ALA A 112 -11.97 -0.36 12.65
C ALA A 112 -12.41 -0.02 11.23
N GLY A 113 -12.04 -0.86 10.26
CA GLY A 113 -12.32 -0.64 8.84
C GLY A 113 -11.27 0.15 8.08
N ASP A 114 -10.23 0.65 8.73
CA ASP A 114 -9.05 1.19 8.05
C ASP A 114 -8.30 0.08 7.32
N ALA A 115 -7.42 0.48 6.39
CA ALA A 115 -6.58 -0.44 5.66
C ALA A 115 -5.09 -0.11 5.81
N LEU A 116 -4.29 -1.11 6.13
CA LEU A 116 -2.83 -1.06 6.05
C LEU A 116 -2.37 -1.68 4.74
N ALA A 117 -1.60 -0.93 3.97
CA ALA A 117 -1.05 -1.35 2.69
C ALA A 117 0.49 -1.36 2.74
N PHE A 118 1.08 -2.40 2.16
CA PHE A 118 2.52 -2.60 2.11
C PHE A 118 2.98 -2.85 0.67
N ALA A 119 4.19 -2.41 0.31
CA ALA A 119 4.81 -2.79 -0.97
C ALA A 119 5.65 -4.06 -0.85
N HIS A 120 5.89 -4.55 0.35
CA HIS A 120 6.63 -5.75 0.66
C HIS A 120 6.05 -6.44 1.90
N GLY A 121 5.85 -7.75 1.84
CA GLY A 121 5.19 -8.52 2.91
C GLY A 121 6.09 -8.90 4.10
N PHE A 122 7.33 -8.39 4.20
CA PHE A 122 8.31 -8.82 5.19
C PHE A 122 7.80 -8.69 6.63
N ASN A 123 7.38 -7.48 7.02
CA ASN A 123 6.98 -7.22 8.42
C ASN A 123 5.72 -7.97 8.84
N ILE A 124 4.80 -8.22 7.92
CA ILE A 124 3.61 -9.04 8.16
C ILE A 124 3.98 -10.52 8.21
N ARG A 125 4.76 -11.02 7.23
CA ARG A 125 5.12 -12.44 7.13
C ARG A 125 5.94 -12.96 8.30
N PHE A 126 6.73 -12.10 8.94
CA PHE A 126 7.58 -12.44 10.07
C PHE A 126 7.04 -11.94 11.41
N ASP A 127 5.76 -11.55 11.46
CA ASP A 127 5.06 -11.12 12.68
C ASP A 127 5.78 -9.97 13.42
N LEU A 128 6.42 -9.06 12.65
CA LEU A 128 7.07 -7.87 13.20
C LEU A 128 6.08 -6.70 13.34
N ILE A 129 4.96 -6.77 12.64
CA ILE A 129 3.80 -5.90 12.77
C ILE A 129 2.60 -6.81 12.93
N ASP A 130 1.81 -6.60 13.99
CA ASP A 130 0.59 -7.33 14.30
C ASP A 130 -0.60 -6.36 14.28
N PRO A 131 -1.29 -6.22 13.14
CA PRO A 131 -2.42 -5.32 13.01
C PRO A 131 -3.66 -5.82 13.76
N PRO A 132 -4.53 -4.90 14.27
CA PRO A 132 -5.81 -5.26 14.84
C PRO A 132 -6.67 -6.10 13.87
N ALA A 133 -7.47 -7.03 14.41
CA ALA A 133 -8.27 -7.97 13.61
C ALA A 133 -9.42 -7.29 12.83
N ASP A 134 -9.71 -6.04 13.10
CA ASP A 134 -10.76 -5.23 12.47
C ASP A 134 -10.21 -4.24 11.42
N VAL A 135 -8.94 -4.39 11.03
CA VAL A 135 -8.25 -3.59 10.01
C VAL A 135 -7.92 -4.47 8.80
N ASP A 136 -8.16 -3.97 7.59
CA ASP A 136 -7.75 -4.65 6.36
C ASP A 136 -6.22 -4.61 6.23
N VAL A 137 -5.62 -5.71 5.78
CA VAL A 137 -4.16 -5.77 5.53
C VAL A 137 -3.92 -6.27 4.13
N ILE A 138 -3.31 -5.41 3.30
CA ILE A 138 -3.10 -5.66 1.88
C ILE A 138 -1.65 -5.42 1.46
N MET A 139 -1.24 -6.07 0.40
CA MET A 139 0.03 -5.78 -0.27
C MET A 139 -0.23 -5.31 -1.70
N ILE A 140 0.43 -4.22 -2.08
CA ILE A 140 0.43 -3.65 -3.43
C ILE A 140 1.90 -3.46 -3.81
N ALA A 141 2.45 -4.38 -4.59
CA ALA A 141 3.87 -4.49 -4.86
C ALA A 141 4.21 -4.33 -6.35
N PRO A 142 4.38 -3.10 -6.85
CA PRO A 142 4.80 -2.85 -8.23
C PRO A 142 6.13 -3.53 -8.54
N LYS A 143 6.26 -4.14 -9.72
CA LYS A 143 7.47 -4.83 -10.19
C LYS A 143 8.33 -3.90 -11.05
N GLY A 144 8.71 -2.78 -10.44
CA GLY A 144 9.59 -1.78 -11.04
C GLY A 144 10.05 -0.74 -10.03
N PRO A 145 11.18 -0.08 -10.26
CA PRO A 145 11.61 1.04 -9.42
C PRO A 145 10.62 2.20 -9.56
N GLY A 146 10.49 3.04 -8.53
CA GLY A 146 9.48 4.08 -8.46
C GLY A 146 9.48 5.04 -9.66
N HIS A 147 10.66 5.41 -10.19
CA HIS A 147 10.73 6.26 -11.40
C HIS A 147 10.10 5.59 -12.64
N LEU A 148 10.15 4.26 -12.74
CA LEU A 148 9.49 3.52 -13.81
C LEU A 148 7.98 3.45 -13.57
N VAL A 149 7.55 3.21 -12.33
CA VAL A 149 6.12 3.25 -11.92
C VAL A 149 5.52 4.61 -12.31
N ARG A 150 6.23 5.70 -11.99
CA ARG A 150 5.77 7.06 -12.33
C ARG A 150 5.70 7.30 -13.83
N ARG A 151 6.81 7.04 -14.55
CA ARG A 151 6.89 7.27 -15.99
C ARG A 151 5.85 6.48 -16.76
N THR A 152 5.68 5.19 -16.44
CA THR A 152 4.70 4.34 -17.14
C THR A 152 3.27 4.85 -16.93
N TYR A 153 2.96 5.39 -15.75
CA TYR A 153 1.67 6.03 -15.48
C TYR A 153 1.49 7.30 -16.34
N GLU A 154 2.50 8.17 -16.42
CA GLU A 154 2.47 9.38 -17.26
C GLU A 154 2.28 9.06 -18.75
N GLU A 155 2.77 7.90 -19.19
CA GLU A 155 2.60 7.37 -20.56
C GLU A 155 1.23 6.67 -20.76
N GLY A 156 0.36 6.66 -19.73
CA GLY A 156 -0.97 6.05 -19.80
C GLY A 156 -0.99 4.53 -19.64
N GLY A 157 0.08 3.96 -19.07
CA GLY A 157 0.20 2.53 -18.79
C GLY A 157 0.47 2.23 -17.31
N GLY A 158 0.88 1.01 -17.03
CA GLY A 158 1.25 0.55 -15.68
C GLY A 158 2.33 -0.52 -15.70
N VAL A 159 3.10 -0.62 -14.63
CA VAL A 159 4.00 -1.75 -14.42
C VAL A 159 3.20 -2.94 -13.85
N PRO A 160 3.61 -4.18 -14.13
CA PRO A 160 3.02 -5.34 -13.44
C PRO A 160 3.10 -5.16 -11.93
N CYS A 161 2.01 -5.48 -11.23
CA CYS A 161 1.92 -5.34 -9.77
C CYS A 161 1.43 -6.66 -9.17
N LEU A 162 2.01 -7.08 -8.05
CA LEU A 162 1.46 -8.16 -7.26
C LEU A 162 0.56 -7.58 -6.17
N ILE A 163 -0.60 -8.18 -5.97
CA ILE A 163 -1.46 -7.91 -4.84
C ILE A 163 -1.61 -9.15 -3.97
N ALA A 164 -1.77 -8.94 -2.67
CA ALA A 164 -2.16 -9.96 -1.71
C ALA A 164 -3.08 -9.35 -0.65
N VAL A 165 -3.89 -10.19 -0.02
CA VAL A 165 -4.76 -9.84 1.10
C VAL A 165 -4.41 -10.77 2.25
N GLU A 166 -4.02 -10.20 3.39
CA GLU A 166 -3.73 -10.93 4.63
C GLU A 166 -4.92 -10.91 5.57
N GLN A 167 -5.56 -9.72 5.74
CA GLN A 167 -6.77 -9.56 6.52
C GLN A 167 -7.84 -8.84 5.70
N ASP A 168 -9.10 -9.27 5.81
CA ASP A 168 -10.25 -8.71 5.10
C ASP A 168 -11.50 -8.68 5.99
N PRO A 169 -11.46 -8.03 7.17
CA PRO A 169 -12.64 -7.90 8.04
C PRO A 169 -13.76 -7.09 7.40
N THR A 170 -13.46 -6.18 6.49
CA THR A 170 -14.46 -5.38 5.79
C THR A 170 -15.16 -6.12 4.64
N GLY A 171 -14.54 -7.19 4.12
CA GLY A 171 -14.96 -7.88 2.89
C GLY A 171 -14.63 -7.09 1.61
N GLY A 172 -13.89 -5.98 1.72
CA GLY A 172 -13.53 -5.07 0.64
C GLY A 172 -12.04 -4.98 0.31
N ALA A 173 -11.18 -5.62 1.09
CA ALA A 173 -9.73 -5.48 0.98
C ALA A 173 -9.19 -5.81 -0.42
N LYS A 174 -9.74 -6.84 -1.08
CA LYS A 174 -9.32 -7.20 -2.43
C LYS A 174 -9.71 -6.14 -3.46
N ALA A 175 -10.93 -5.59 -3.38
CA ALA A 175 -11.38 -4.53 -4.29
C ALA A 175 -10.53 -3.28 -4.11
N LEU A 176 -10.22 -2.91 -2.86
CA LEU A 176 -9.33 -1.80 -2.53
C LEU A 176 -7.91 -2.02 -3.06
N ALA A 177 -7.36 -3.24 -2.96
CA ALA A 177 -6.02 -3.53 -3.45
C ALA A 177 -5.91 -3.52 -4.98
N LEU A 178 -7.01 -3.73 -5.70
CA LEU A 178 -7.09 -3.65 -7.15
C LEU A 178 -7.30 -2.22 -7.65
N ALA A 179 -8.06 -1.40 -6.91
CA ALA A 179 -8.38 -0.01 -7.24
C ALA A 179 -7.18 0.92 -7.09
#